data_e3824d0ea2d5a1e34237e2688c65f712
#
_entry.id   e3824d0ea2d5a1e34237e2688c65f712
#
_cell.length_a   1.000
_cell.length_b   1.000
_cell.length_c   1.000
_cell.angle_alpha   90.00
_cell.angle_beta   90.00
_cell.angle_gamma   90.00
#
_symmetry.space_group_name_H-M   'P 1'
#
loop_
_entity.id
_entity.type
_entity.pdbx_description
1 polymer ?
#
loop_
_entity_poly.entity_id
_entity_poly.type
_entity_poly.pdbx_seq_one_letter_code
_entity_poly.pdbx_strand_id
1 'polypeptide(L)'
;MIRPLLIIRPEPGNAETAARARAFELDTRCIPLFEVRPVPWSPPDPAPYVGVLLTSASALRTAGPELARYLHLPAFAVGGTTARLARDAGFHSVVVGESDVTRLMGKIATLGLHRLLHFCGKDVRSFDPYGIVIDRCIVYASEAIEPPETFRSALAEGPVAMVHSPLAAARLAELVEPESRAHIALVAISANAAEAAG
;
A
#
# COMPACT_ATOMS: atom_id res chain seq x y z
N MET A 1 -6.80 8.53 30.44
CA MET A 1 -6.13 7.29 29.98
C MET A 1 -5.73 7.49 28.53
N ILE A 2 -4.48 7.25 28.16
CA ILE A 2 -4.03 7.35 26.76
C ILE A 2 -4.60 6.13 26.01
N ARG A 3 -5.28 6.37 24.89
CA ARG A 3 -5.87 5.31 24.04
C ARG A 3 -4.78 4.61 23.25
N PRO A 4 -4.74 3.26 23.17
CA PRO A 4 -3.77 2.57 22.36
C PRO A 4 -4.01 2.78 20.87
N LEU A 5 -2.95 2.69 20.06
CA LEU A 5 -3.06 2.66 18.59
C LEU A 5 -3.34 1.24 18.11
N LEU A 6 -4.43 1.05 17.39
CA LEU A 6 -4.73 -0.20 16.69
C LEU A 6 -4.22 -0.11 15.26
N ILE A 7 -3.22 -0.92 14.92
CA ILE A 7 -2.57 -0.93 13.61
C ILE A 7 -3.04 -2.18 12.85
N ILE A 8 -3.83 -1.97 11.79
CA ILE A 8 -4.55 -3.05 11.07
C ILE A 8 -3.99 -3.34 9.67
N ARG A 9 -2.96 -2.61 9.23
CA ARG A 9 -2.35 -2.82 7.92
C ARG A 9 -1.54 -4.12 7.87
N PRO A 10 -1.33 -4.72 6.65
CA PRO A 10 -0.50 -5.92 6.50
C PRO A 10 0.96 -5.72 6.92
N GLU A 11 1.62 -6.84 7.21
CA GLU A 11 3.08 -6.85 7.37
C GLU A 11 3.81 -6.58 6.02
N PRO A 12 5.05 -6.10 6.07
CA PRO A 12 5.81 -5.63 7.23
C PRO A 12 5.44 -4.21 7.68
N GLY A 13 4.50 -3.58 7.01
CA GLY A 13 4.06 -2.20 7.31
C GLY A 13 3.45 -2.05 8.70
N ASN A 14 2.83 -3.11 9.25
CA ASN A 14 2.30 -3.13 10.60
C ASN A 14 3.45 -2.92 11.61
N ALA A 15 4.45 -3.79 11.57
CA ALA A 15 5.62 -3.70 12.45
C ALA A 15 6.39 -2.38 12.29
N GLU A 16 6.56 -1.89 11.04
CA GLU A 16 7.21 -0.61 10.77
C GLU A 16 6.45 0.58 11.40
N THR A 17 5.11 0.55 11.34
CA THR A 17 4.27 1.59 11.95
C THR A 17 4.31 1.51 13.47
N ALA A 18 4.25 0.30 14.03
CA ALA A 18 4.34 0.07 15.47
C ALA A 18 5.69 0.54 16.03
N ALA A 19 6.79 0.24 15.35
CA ALA A 19 8.12 0.69 15.79
C ALA A 19 8.20 2.23 15.85
N ARG A 20 7.65 2.93 14.85
CA ARG A 20 7.60 4.39 14.88
C ARG A 20 6.71 4.93 15.99
N ALA A 21 5.54 4.33 16.22
CA ALA A 21 4.64 4.75 17.27
C ALA A 21 5.27 4.57 18.66
N ARG A 22 5.94 3.45 18.90
CA ARG A 22 6.66 3.18 20.15
C ARG A 22 7.82 4.14 20.42
N ALA A 23 8.47 4.65 19.37
CA ALA A 23 9.50 5.68 19.52
C ALA A 23 8.93 7.00 20.05
N PHE A 24 7.61 7.22 19.99
CA PHE A 24 6.87 8.30 20.63
C PHE A 24 6.16 7.86 21.92
N GLU A 25 6.56 6.74 22.50
CA GLU A 25 5.99 6.17 23.72
C GLU A 25 4.47 5.85 23.62
N LEU A 26 3.96 5.64 22.39
CA LEU A 26 2.58 5.27 22.17
C LEU A 26 2.38 3.76 22.29
N ASP A 27 1.37 3.36 23.06
CA ASP A 27 0.98 1.95 23.16
C ASP A 27 0.34 1.45 21.87
N THR A 28 0.66 0.23 21.43
CA THR A 28 0.26 -0.28 20.13
C THR A 28 -0.35 -1.67 20.21
N ARG A 29 -1.43 -1.89 19.45
CA ARG A 29 -2.05 -3.18 19.19
C ARG A 29 -1.86 -3.50 17.70
N CYS A 30 -1.04 -4.49 17.40
CA CYS A 30 -0.69 -4.90 16.03
C CYS A 30 -1.58 -6.06 15.61
N ILE A 31 -2.63 -5.77 14.86
CA ILE A 31 -3.63 -6.77 14.44
C ILE A 31 -3.92 -6.57 12.95
N PRO A 32 -3.11 -7.14 12.04
CA PRO A 32 -3.37 -7.06 10.60
C PRO A 32 -4.73 -7.68 10.26
N LEU A 33 -5.51 -7.00 9.41
CA LEU A 33 -6.77 -7.51 8.86
C LEU A 33 -6.62 -8.05 7.45
N PHE A 34 -5.44 -7.91 6.88
CA PHE A 34 -5.07 -8.41 5.55
C PHE A 34 -3.68 -8.99 5.56
N GLU A 35 -3.47 -9.98 4.70
CA GLU A 35 -2.17 -10.52 4.33
C GLU A 35 -1.87 -10.19 2.87
N VAL A 36 -0.62 -9.82 2.58
CA VAL A 36 -0.15 -9.63 1.20
C VAL A 36 0.46 -10.94 0.72
N ARG A 37 -0.14 -11.52 -0.33
CA ARG A 37 0.33 -12.77 -0.94
C ARG A 37 0.81 -12.54 -2.37
N PRO A 38 1.93 -13.16 -2.77
CA PRO A 38 2.36 -13.14 -4.16
C PRO A 38 1.32 -13.86 -5.03
N VAL A 39 1.11 -13.34 -6.23
CA VAL A 39 0.27 -13.96 -7.26
C VAL A 39 1.18 -14.43 -8.39
N PRO A 40 0.99 -15.66 -8.91
CA PRO A 40 1.71 -16.10 -10.10
C PRO A 40 1.46 -15.15 -11.26
N TRP A 41 2.53 -14.75 -11.94
CA TRP A 41 2.46 -13.85 -13.08
C TRP A 41 3.45 -14.28 -14.15
N SER A 42 3.16 -13.92 -15.40
CA SER A 42 4.05 -14.16 -16.53
C SER A 42 4.72 -12.84 -16.93
N PRO A 43 6.05 -12.77 -16.98
CA PRO A 43 6.76 -11.54 -17.30
C PRO A 43 6.54 -11.15 -18.77
N PRO A 44 5.91 -9.99 -19.06
CA PRO A 44 5.81 -9.50 -20.43
C PRO A 44 7.18 -9.13 -20.99
N ASP A 45 7.28 -9.08 -22.33
CA ASP A 45 8.50 -8.58 -22.98
C ASP A 45 8.79 -7.14 -22.51
N PRO A 46 9.98 -6.82 -21.98
CA PRO A 46 10.32 -5.47 -21.55
C PRO A 46 10.46 -4.46 -22.70
N ALA A 47 10.70 -4.90 -23.92
CA ALA A 47 11.03 -4.01 -25.05
C ALA A 47 10.02 -2.90 -25.37
N PRO A 48 8.68 -3.08 -25.22
CA PRO A 48 7.73 -2.00 -25.49
C PRO A 48 7.67 -0.92 -24.40
N TYR A 49 8.25 -1.15 -23.22
CA TYR A 49 8.12 -0.24 -22.09
C TYR A 49 9.27 0.75 -21.99
N VAL A 50 8.92 2.00 -21.69
CA VAL A 50 9.87 3.08 -21.47
C VAL A 50 10.13 3.34 -19.99
N GLY A 51 9.46 2.58 -19.11
CA GLY A 51 9.64 2.65 -17.66
C GLY A 51 8.68 1.74 -16.91
N VAL A 52 8.93 1.64 -15.61
CA VAL A 52 8.14 0.86 -14.66
C VAL A 52 7.46 1.79 -13.66
N LEU A 53 6.15 1.61 -13.47
CA LEU A 53 5.39 2.31 -12.43
C LEU A 53 5.25 1.43 -11.18
N LEU A 54 5.57 1.97 -10.02
CA LEU A 54 5.56 1.31 -8.72
C LEU A 54 4.74 2.12 -7.72
N THR A 55 3.49 1.75 -7.51
CA THR A 55 2.58 2.45 -6.59
C THR A 55 2.55 1.86 -5.18
N SER A 56 3.20 0.71 -4.98
CA SER A 56 3.25 0.02 -3.69
C SER A 56 4.59 -0.71 -3.49
N ALA A 57 5.11 -0.62 -2.28
CA ALA A 57 6.26 -1.40 -1.83
C ALA A 57 6.01 -2.92 -1.88
N SER A 58 4.75 -3.35 -1.73
CA SER A 58 4.37 -4.77 -1.81
C SER A 58 4.70 -5.37 -3.17
N ALA A 59 4.54 -4.62 -4.27
CA ALA A 59 4.87 -5.11 -5.59
C ALA A 59 6.34 -5.54 -5.71
N LEU A 60 7.26 -4.76 -5.13
CA LEU A 60 8.70 -5.09 -5.13
C LEU A 60 9.03 -6.31 -4.27
N ARG A 61 8.31 -6.48 -3.15
CA ARG A 61 8.52 -7.62 -2.24
C ARG A 61 7.99 -8.94 -2.80
N THR A 62 7.02 -8.89 -3.71
CA THR A 62 6.29 -10.08 -4.19
C THR A 62 6.59 -10.43 -5.64
N ALA A 63 7.17 -9.52 -6.44
CA ALA A 63 7.43 -9.75 -7.86
C ALA A 63 8.41 -10.93 -8.12
N GLY A 64 9.26 -11.27 -7.16
CA GLY A 64 10.19 -12.38 -7.31
C GLY A 64 11.34 -12.10 -8.30
N PRO A 65 12.08 -13.14 -8.71
CA PRO A 65 13.30 -13.00 -9.49
C PRO A 65 13.07 -12.44 -10.90
N GLU A 66 11.90 -12.63 -11.49
CA GLU A 66 11.56 -12.13 -12.82
C GLU A 66 11.58 -10.59 -12.91
N LEU A 67 11.53 -9.89 -11.77
CA LEU A 67 11.70 -8.44 -11.70
C LEU A 67 13.04 -7.98 -12.31
N ALA A 68 14.08 -8.83 -12.25
CA ALA A 68 15.40 -8.52 -12.78
C ALA A 68 15.39 -8.16 -14.28
N ARG A 69 14.41 -8.64 -15.03
CA ARG A 69 14.24 -8.33 -16.46
C ARG A 69 13.98 -6.86 -16.76
N TYR A 70 13.52 -6.09 -15.76
CA TYR A 70 13.07 -4.71 -15.92
C TYR A 70 13.98 -3.68 -15.24
N LEU A 71 15.05 -4.11 -14.57
CA LEU A 71 15.93 -3.22 -13.78
C LEU A 71 16.67 -2.18 -14.62
N HIS A 72 16.80 -2.43 -15.93
CA HIS A 72 17.40 -1.48 -16.88
C HIS A 72 16.46 -0.31 -17.23
N LEU A 73 15.15 -0.44 -16.96
CA LEU A 73 14.17 0.61 -17.19
C LEU A 73 14.13 1.61 -16.01
N PRO A 74 13.83 2.89 -16.25
CA PRO A 74 13.58 3.83 -15.17
C PRO A 74 12.35 3.42 -14.37
N ALA A 75 12.44 3.48 -13.04
CA ALA A 75 11.34 3.21 -12.13
C ALA A 75 10.74 4.51 -11.62
N PHE A 76 9.42 4.62 -11.71
CA PHE A 76 8.61 5.72 -11.20
C PHE A 76 7.88 5.23 -9.95
N ALA A 77 8.34 5.65 -8.78
CA ALA A 77 7.87 5.13 -7.50
C ALA A 77 7.03 6.16 -6.74
N VAL A 78 5.86 5.76 -6.27
CA VAL A 78 5.03 6.56 -5.38
C VAL A 78 5.53 6.41 -3.94
N GLY A 79 6.03 7.51 -3.38
CA GLY A 79 6.50 7.59 -2.00
C GLY A 79 7.91 7.04 -1.75
N GLY A 80 8.54 7.57 -0.70
CA GLY A 80 9.95 7.28 -0.37
C GLY A 80 10.24 5.81 -0.05
N THR A 81 9.34 5.11 0.62
CA THR A 81 9.52 3.67 0.96
C THR A 81 9.58 2.82 -0.30
N THR A 82 8.68 3.04 -1.27
CA THR A 82 8.67 2.32 -2.54
C THR A 82 9.94 2.61 -3.34
N ALA A 83 10.35 3.89 -3.38
CA ALA A 83 11.56 4.30 -4.07
C ALA A 83 12.84 3.70 -3.47
N ARG A 84 12.93 3.63 -2.13
CA ARG A 84 14.06 2.96 -1.46
C ARG A 84 14.12 1.50 -1.86
N LEU A 85 13.01 0.77 -1.75
CA LEU A 85 12.96 -0.64 -2.12
C LEU A 85 13.25 -0.88 -3.62
N ALA A 86 12.87 0.05 -4.50
CA ALA A 86 13.23 -0.03 -5.91
C ALA A 86 14.75 0.05 -6.11
N ARG A 87 15.44 0.94 -5.40
CA ARG A 87 16.92 1.01 -5.43
C ARG A 87 17.55 -0.25 -4.84
N ASP A 88 17.03 -0.72 -3.71
CA ASP A 88 17.50 -1.95 -3.05
C ASP A 88 17.32 -3.19 -3.96
N ALA A 89 16.27 -3.20 -4.80
CA ALA A 89 16.02 -4.24 -5.80
C ALA A 89 16.93 -4.14 -7.06
N GLY A 90 17.69 -3.04 -7.21
CA GLY A 90 18.66 -2.86 -8.29
C GLY A 90 18.20 -1.97 -9.44
N PHE A 91 17.09 -1.23 -9.33
CA PHE A 91 16.76 -0.19 -10.32
C PHE A 91 17.79 0.95 -10.27
N HIS A 92 18.45 1.20 -11.38
CA HIS A 92 19.52 2.23 -11.47
C HIS A 92 18.96 3.66 -11.52
N SER A 93 17.78 3.84 -12.11
CA SER A 93 17.11 5.14 -12.22
C SER A 93 15.77 5.09 -11.49
N VAL A 94 15.64 5.82 -10.39
CA VAL A 94 14.40 5.85 -9.59
C VAL A 94 13.93 7.28 -9.40
N VAL A 95 12.82 7.62 -10.05
CA VAL A 95 12.11 8.89 -9.89
C VAL A 95 11.09 8.74 -8.78
N VAL A 96 11.17 9.61 -7.79
CA VAL A 96 10.26 9.58 -6.63
C VAL A 96 9.13 10.57 -6.85
N GLY A 97 7.89 10.07 -6.88
CA GLY A 97 6.71 10.90 -6.74
C GLY A 97 6.45 11.20 -5.27
N GLU A 98 5.76 12.29 -5.01
CA GLU A 98 5.20 12.57 -3.69
C GLU A 98 4.18 11.47 -3.32
N SER A 99 3.29 11.66 -2.42
CA SER A 99 2.37 10.61 -1.93
C SER A 99 1.21 10.22 -2.88
N ASP A 100 1.14 10.79 -4.09
CA ASP A 100 0.00 10.64 -5.00
C ASP A 100 0.44 10.19 -6.40
N VAL A 101 -0.19 9.12 -6.89
CA VAL A 101 0.05 8.58 -8.25
C VAL A 101 -0.38 9.55 -9.34
N THR A 102 -1.45 10.30 -9.16
CA THR A 102 -1.97 11.25 -10.15
C THR A 102 -0.94 12.36 -10.41
N ARG A 103 -0.35 12.92 -9.36
CA ARG A 103 0.72 13.92 -9.49
C ARG A 103 1.97 13.34 -10.15
N LEU A 104 2.34 12.10 -9.82
CA LEU A 104 3.46 11.44 -10.47
C LEU A 104 3.19 11.23 -11.95
N MET A 105 2.00 10.77 -12.33
CA MET A 105 1.61 10.58 -13.73
C MET A 105 1.62 11.89 -14.51
N GLY A 106 1.13 12.99 -13.93
CA GLY A 106 1.24 14.32 -14.55
C GLY A 106 2.68 14.73 -14.84
N LYS A 107 3.62 14.47 -13.93
CA LYS A 107 5.06 14.70 -14.16
C LYS A 107 5.61 13.79 -15.27
N ILE A 108 5.26 12.50 -15.27
CA ILE A 108 5.70 11.54 -16.29
C ILE A 108 5.22 11.97 -17.69
N ALA A 109 3.98 12.45 -17.80
CA ALA A 109 3.42 12.94 -19.06
C ALA A 109 4.26 14.07 -19.68
N THR A 110 4.84 14.95 -18.86
CA THR A 110 5.72 16.05 -19.37
C THR A 110 7.06 15.54 -19.91
N LEU A 111 7.43 14.28 -19.63
CA LEU A 111 8.67 13.65 -20.14
C LEU A 111 8.49 13.00 -21.52
N GLY A 112 7.28 13.05 -22.09
CA GLY A 112 7.00 12.45 -23.40
C GLY A 112 6.99 10.93 -23.40
N LEU A 113 6.89 10.29 -22.23
CA LEU A 113 6.82 8.84 -22.10
C LEU A 113 5.43 8.34 -22.51
N HIS A 114 5.37 7.22 -23.23
CA HIS A 114 4.14 6.78 -23.87
C HIS A 114 3.61 5.42 -23.38
N ARG A 115 4.45 4.58 -22.75
CA ARG A 115 4.01 3.26 -22.26
C ARG A 115 4.79 2.81 -21.04
N LEU A 116 4.09 2.48 -19.95
CA LEU A 116 4.67 2.00 -18.70
C LEU A 116 4.14 0.62 -18.32
N LEU A 117 5.00 -0.19 -17.70
CA LEU A 117 4.60 -1.42 -17.02
C LEU A 117 4.33 -1.10 -15.55
N HIS A 118 3.10 -1.32 -15.09
CA HIS A 118 2.71 -1.07 -13.71
C HIS A 118 2.70 -2.37 -12.91
N PHE A 119 3.72 -2.61 -12.09
CA PHE A 119 3.68 -3.69 -11.09
C PHE A 119 2.75 -3.30 -9.96
N CYS A 120 1.65 -4.05 -9.80
CA CYS A 120 0.57 -3.67 -8.89
C CYS A 120 -0.06 -4.87 -8.18
N GLY A 121 -0.93 -4.58 -7.22
CA GLY A 121 -1.82 -5.55 -6.62
C GLY A 121 -3.07 -5.79 -7.46
N LYS A 122 -3.81 -6.84 -7.14
CA LYS A 122 -5.10 -7.16 -7.77
C LYS A 122 -6.09 -6.00 -7.64
N ASP A 123 -6.16 -5.40 -6.46
CA ASP A 123 -7.08 -4.32 -6.11
C ASP A 123 -6.38 -2.94 -6.23
N VAL A 124 -5.98 -2.59 -7.46
CA VAL A 124 -5.38 -1.30 -7.74
C VAL A 124 -6.44 -0.27 -8.11
N ARG A 125 -6.36 0.92 -7.52
CA ARG A 125 -7.24 2.04 -7.88
C ARG A 125 -6.96 2.55 -9.27
N SER A 126 -8.00 3.01 -9.94
CA SER A 126 -7.86 3.78 -11.16
C SER A 126 -7.23 5.15 -10.86
N PHE A 127 -6.47 5.66 -11.80
CA PHE A 127 -5.90 7.00 -11.80
C PHE A 127 -5.87 7.51 -13.24
N ASP A 128 -5.73 8.81 -13.42
CA ASP A 128 -5.60 9.40 -14.74
C ASP A 128 -4.23 9.01 -15.34
N PRO A 129 -4.18 8.32 -16.48
CA PRO A 129 -2.94 7.97 -17.14
C PRO A 129 -2.32 9.11 -17.95
N TYR A 130 -2.97 10.25 -18.10
CA TYR A 130 -2.51 11.42 -18.90
C TYR A 130 -2.07 11.05 -20.32
N GLY A 131 -2.80 10.16 -20.99
CA GLY A 131 -2.49 9.70 -22.34
C GLY A 131 -1.39 8.63 -22.43
N ILE A 132 -0.82 8.19 -21.32
CA ILE A 132 0.19 7.14 -21.26
C ILE A 132 -0.50 5.77 -21.23
N VAL A 133 -0.04 4.82 -22.03
CA VAL A 133 -0.51 3.43 -21.97
C VAL A 133 0.07 2.78 -20.72
N ILE A 134 -0.82 2.24 -19.86
CA ILE A 134 -0.43 1.55 -18.64
C ILE A 134 -0.82 0.07 -18.74
N ASP A 135 0.17 -0.80 -18.89
CA ASP A 135 -0.06 -2.23 -18.82
C ASP A 135 0.13 -2.70 -17.39
N ARG A 136 -0.89 -3.35 -16.83
CA ARG A 136 -0.87 -3.84 -15.45
C ARG A 136 -0.25 -5.23 -15.37
N CYS A 137 0.73 -5.37 -14.48
CA CYS A 137 1.31 -6.64 -14.08
C CYS A 137 0.94 -6.90 -12.63
N ILE A 138 -0.03 -7.78 -12.40
CA ILE A 138 -0.52 -8.11 -11.05
C ILE A 138 0.45 -9.12 -10.45
N VAL A 139 1.15 -8.72 -9.40
CA VAL A 139 2.18 -9.52 -8.73
C VAL A 139 1.82 -9.89 -7.29
N TYR A 140 0.75 -9.30 -6.73
CA TYR A 140 0.25 -9.64 -5.40
C TYR A 140 -1.26 -9.43 -5.27
N ALA A 141 -1.84 -10.02 -4.25
CA ALA A 141 -3.17 -9.72 -3.75
C ALA A 141 -3.10 -9.38 -2.25
N SER A 142 -4.00 -8.50 -1.81
CA SER A 142 -4.26 -8.28 -0.38
C SER A 142 -5.49 -9.11 0.00
N GLU A 143 -5.30 -10.18 0.74
CA GLU A 143 -6.37 -11.09 1.15
C GLU A 143 -6.81 -10.77 2.58
N ALA A 144 -8.12 -10.66 2.81
CA ALA A 144 -8.66 -10.51 4.14
C ALA A 144 -8.37 -11.76 4.97
N ILE A 145 -7.97 -11.55 6.22
CA ILE A 145 -7.76 -12.63 7.18
C ILE A 145 -8.76 -12.49 8.33
N GLU A 146 -9.08 -13.63 8.94
CA GLU A 146 -9.88 -13.60 10.16
C GLU A 146 -9.07 -12.98 11.31
N PRO A 147 -9.63 -11.99 12.00
CA PRO A 147 -8.92 -11.38 13.12
C PRO A 147 -8.81 -12.38 14.28
N PRO A 148 -7.70 -12.34 15.03
CA PRO A 148 -7.53 -13.19 16.20
C PRO A 148 -8.52 -12.78 17.33
N GLU A 149 -8.72 -13.65 18.30
CA GLU A 149 -9.59 -13.38 19.46
C GLU A 149 -9.22 -12.08 20.21
N THR A 150 -7.92 -11.75 20.23
CA THR A 150 -7.40 -10.51 20.82
C THR A 150 -7.92 -9.23 20.14
N PHE A 151 -8.50 -9.33 18.95
CA PHE A 151 -9.07 -8.17 18.25
C PHE A 151 -10.24 -7.55 19.04
N ARG A 152 -11.15 -8.38 19.56
CA ARG A 152 -12.28 -7.90 20.39
C ARG A 152 -11.79 -7.21 21.65
N SER A 153 -10.79 -7.78 22.31
CA SER A 153 -10.20 -7.15 23.50
C SER A 153 -9.57 -5.80 23.18
N ALA A 154 -8.85 -5.71 22.05
CA ALA A 154 -8.26 -4.45 21.59
C ALA A 154 -9.31 -3.39 21.25
N LEU A 155 -10.46 -3.77 20.67
CA LEU A 155 -11.58 -2.84 20.44
C LEU A 155 -12.19 -2.34 21.75
N ALA A 156 -12.32 -3.20 22.76
CA ALA A 156 -12.88 -2.84 24.07
C ALA A 156 -12.01 -1.81 24.83
N GLU A 157 -10.72 -1.69 24.52
CA GLU A 157 -9.84 -0.66 25.05
C GLU A 157 -10.14 0.75 24.50
N GLY A 158 -11.08 0.88 23.55
CA GLY A 158 -11.41 2.14 22.90
C GLY A 158 -10.24 2.73 22.10
N PRO A 159 -9.62 2.01 21.18
CA PRO A 159 -8.38 2.40 20.54
C PRO A 159 -8.55 3.58 19.57
N VAL A 160 -7.41 4.12 19.11
CA VAL A 160 -7.32 4.92 17.89
C VAL A 160 -6.89 3.98 16.75
N ALA A 161 -7.80 3.63 15.85
CA ALA A 161 -7.51 2.75 14.73
C ALA A 161 -6.85 3.53 13.57
N MET A 162 -5.70 3.03 13.11
CA MET A 162 -4.95 3.62 12.00
C MET A 162 -5.33 2.93 10.68
N VAL A 163 -6.04 3.63 9.81
CA VAL A 163 -6.47 3.10 8.50
C VAL A 163 -5.59 3.63 7.38
N HIS A 164 -4.90 2.72 6.69
CA HIS A 164 -3.91 3.03 5.65
C HIS A 164 -4.44 2.79 4.23
N SER A 165 -5.68 2.36 4.09
CA SER A 165 -6.36 2.18 2.80
C SER A 165 -7.88 2.12 3.01
N PRO A 166 -8.69 2.46 1.99
CA PRO A 166 -10.14 2.26 2.05
C PRO A 166 -10.54 0.81 2.26
N LEU A 167 -9.81 -0.15 1.67
CA LEU A 167 -10.10 -1.56 1.86
C LEU A 167 -9.97 -1.96 3.34
N ALA A 168 -8.91 -1.50 4.02
CA ALA A 168 -8.74 -1.75 5.45
C ALA A 168 -9.78 -1.02 6.30
N ALA A 169 -10.18 0.18 5.91
CA ALA A 169 -11.21 0.95 6.58
C ALA A 169 -12.59 0.27 6.49
N ALA A 170 -12.99 -0.14 5.29
CA ALA A 170 -14.23 -0.89 5.06
C ALA A 170 -14.25 -2.20 5.85
N ARG A 171 -13.14 -2.96 5.83
CA ARG A 171 -13.04 -4.21 6.61
C ARG A 171 -13.15 -3.97 8.11
N LEU A 172 -12.54 -2.91 8.63
CA LEU A 172 -12.71 -2.54 10.03
C LEU A 172 -14.17 -2.22 10.34
N ALA A 173 -14.86 -1.45 9.50
CA ALA A 173 -16.26 -1.10 9.66
C ALA A 173 -17.19 -2.33 9.63
N GLU A 174 -16.87 -3.35 8.82
CA GLU A 174 -17.60 -4.64 8.79
C GLU A 174 -17.43 -5.43 10.10
N LEU A 175 -16.24 -5.39 10.69
CA LEU A 175 -15.88 -6.19 11.87
C LEU A 175 -16.27 -5.54 13.20
N VAL A 176 -16.53 -4.22 13.22
CA VAL A 176 -16.90 -3.49 14.42
C VAL A 176 -18.41 -3.39 14.54
N GLU A 177 -18.95 -3.94 15.62
CA GLU A 177 -20.37 -3.83 15.96
C GLU A 177 -20.80 -2.35 16.06
N PRO A 178 -22.00 -1.98 15.57
CA PRO A 178 -22.47 -0.59 15.54
C PRO A 178 -22.35 0.12 16.89
N GLU A 179 -22.67 -0.56 17.98
CA GLU A 179 -22.65 -0.03 19.35
C GLU A 179 -21.22 0.31 19.82
N SER A 180 -20.22 -0.38 19.28
CA SER A 180 -18.81 -0.19 19.63
C SER A 180 -18.15 0.94 18.84
N ARG A 181 -18.73 1.38 17.73
CA ARG A 181 -18.13 2.38 16.82
C ARG A 181 -17.88 3.72 17.51
N ALA A 182 -18.79 4.17 18.38
CA ALA A 182 -18.65 5.42 19.12
C ALA A 182 -17.43 5.45 20.07
N HIS A 183 -16.90 4.29 20.41
CA HIS A 183 -15.74 4.16 21.31
C HIS A 183 -14.39 4.10 20.57
N ILE A 184 -14.39 4.02 19.24
CA ILE A 184 -13.19 3.90 18.41
C ILE A 184 -12.96 5.21 17.69
N ALA A 185 -11.78 5.81 17.85
CA ALA A 185 -11.36 6.93 17.01
C ALA A 185 -10.61 6.41 15.79
N LEU A 186 -10.60 7.19 14.70
CA LEU A 186 -9.92 6.84 13.47
C LEU A 186 -8.84 7.87 13.12
N VAL A 187 -7.70 7.38 12.65
CA VAL A 187 -6.69 8.17 11.93
C VAL A 187 -6.54 7.56 10.54
N ALA A 188 -6.95 8.31 9.52
CA ALA A 188 -6.90 7.88 8.14
C ALA A 188 -5.78 8.57 7.37
N ILE A 189 -5.08 7.82 6.51
CA ILE A 189 -3.99 8.36 5.68
C ILE A 189 -4.51 9.29 4.57
N SER A 190 -5.79 9.23 4.23
CA SER A 190 -6.43 10.03 3.18
C SER A 190 -7.93 10.18 3.42
N ALA A 191 -8.56 11.20 2.82
CA ALA A 191 -10.01 11.39 2.85
C ALA A 191 -10.78 10.12 2.41
N ASN A 192 -10.36 9.51 1.29
CA ASN A 192 -11.00 8.29 0.79
C ASN A 192 -10.92 7.12 1.79
N ALA A 193 -9.84 7.04 2.58
CA ALA A 193 -9.74 6.01 3.62
C ALA A 193 -10.65 6.33 4.81
N ALA A 194 -10.86 7.61 5.11
CA ALA A 194 -11.81 8.03 6.15
C ALA A 194 -13.25 7.75 5.72
N GLU A 195 -13.64 8.13 4.51
CA GLU A 195 -14.98 7.89 3.94
C GLU A 195 -15.35 6.40 3.90
N ALA A 196 -14.40 5.52 3.62
CA ALA A 196 -14.64 4.08 3.57
C ALA A 196 -14.82 3.44 4.95
N ALA A 197 -14.57 4.16 6.03
CA ALA A 197 -14.83 3.69 7.39
C ALA A 197 -16.27 3.93 7.86
N GLY A 198 -17.08 4.71 7.12
CA GLY A 198 -18.50 5.02 7.44
C GLY A 198 -18.67 6.29 8.21
#